data_512c9877bec65ebe5792bf78c335c9e1
#
_entry.id   512c9877bec65ebe5792bf78c335c9e1
#
_cell.length_a   1.000
_cell.length_b   1.000
_cell.length_c   1.000
_cell.angle_alpha   90.00
_cell.angle_beta   90.00
_cell.angle_gamma   90.00
#
_symmetry.space_group_name_H-M   'P 1'
#
loop_
_entity.id
_entity.type
_entity.pdbx_description
1 polymer ?
#
loop_
_entity_poly.entity_id
_entity_poly.type
_entity_poly.pdbx_seq_one_letter_code
_entity_poly.pdbx_strand_id
1 'polypeptide(L)'
;MDLRHAASLSTANTARDALAPEPATLAHWERTLQRANAALRMDQPVMALAYQQQALVIALRIAQDPPAGREDDCIAALVVSHLNLADLQVEAGALEECTQLLCSVHATLLGLMADGSRGTALQQAAWRHSRETHAALVRHVQARGAHPDITAVLAAASGVLQGAAH
;
A
#
# COMPACT_ATOMS: atom_id res chain seq x y z
N MET A 1 0.20 30.58 -45.41
CA MET A 1 0.40 29.23 -44.78
C MET A 1 0.81 29.43 -43.32
N ASP A 2 -0.12 29.08 -42.43
CA ASP A 2 -0.17 29.58 -41.07
C ASP A 2 0.77 28.85 -40.10
N LEU A 3 1.90 29.48 -39.77
CA LEU A 3 2.79 29.09 -38.67
C LEU A 3 2.15 29.34 -37.28
N ARG A 4 1.02 30.04 -37.21
CA ARG A 4 0.31 30.36 -35.96
C ARG A 4 -0.53 29.19 -35.42
N HIS A 5 -0.94 28.24 -36.27
CA HIS A 5 -1.74 27.08 -35.87
C HIS A 5 -0.91 25.99 -35.17
N ALA A 6 0.35 25.83 -35.55
CA ALA A 6 1.24 24.82 -34.95
C ALA A 6 1.66 25.16 -33.50
N ALA A 7 1.85 26.45 -33.20
CA ALA A 7 2.22 26.90 -31.85
C ALA A 7 1.07 26.75 -30.85
N SER A 8 -0.19 26.93 -31.31
CA SER A 8 -1.37 26.81 -30.43
C SER A 8 -1.67 25.37 -30.03
N LEU A 9 -1.36 24.38 -30.87
CA LEU A 9 -1.56 22.96 -30.59
C LEU A 9 -0.47 22.42 -29.61
N SER A 10 0.75 22.95 -29.72
CA SER A 10 1.87 22.57 -28.84
C SER A 10 1.66 23.03 -27.40
N THR A 11 1.16 24.25 -27.20
CA THR A 11 0.88 24.78 -25.85
C THR A 11 -0.33 24.11 -25.19
N ALA A 12 -1.35 23.73 -25.96
CA ALA A 12 -2.52 23.01 -25.45
C ALA A 12 -2.17 21.56 -25.00
N ASN A 13 -1.23 20.93 -25.71
CA ASN A 13 -0.77 19.59 -25.35
C ASN A 13 0.12 19.60 -24.11
N THR A 14 0.98 20.59 -23.94
CA THR A 14 1.83 20.78 -22.75
C THR A 14 0.98 21.09 -21.50
N ALA A 15 -0.12 21.85 -21.66
CA ALA A 15 -1.03 22.15 -20.55
C ALA A 15 -1.88 20.93 -20.15
N ARG A 16 -2.22 20.03 -21.07
CA ARG A 16 -2.90 18.77 -20.78
C ARG A 16 -1.99 17.77 -20.08
N ASP A 17 -0.72 17.70 -20.45
CA ASP A 17 0.28 16.87 -19.77
C ASP A 17 0.57 17.37 -18.35
N ALA A 18 0.50 18.68 -18.11
CA ALA A 18 0.65 19.25 -16.76
C ALA A 18 -0.54 18.99 -15.83
N LEU A 19 -1.71 18.62 -16.36
CA LEU A 19 -2.93 18.29 -15.61
C LEU A 19 -3.17 16.78 -15.49
N ALA A 20 -2.36 15.94 -16.16
CA ALA A 20 -2.45 14.50 -16.02
C ALA A 20 -2.00 14.09 -14.60
N PRO A 21 -2.76 13.21 -13.92
CA PRO A 21 -2.33 12.72 -12.61
C PRO A 21 -0.98 12.02 -12.74
N GLU A 22 -0.08 12.31 -11.78
CA GLU A 22 1.25 11.69 -11.76
C GLU A 22 1.11 10.15 -11.76
N PRO A 23 1.85 9.43 -12.62
CA PRO A 23 1.76 7.98 -12.67
C PRO A 23 2.17 7.35 -11.34
N ALA A 24 1.50 6.26 -10.97
CA ALA A 24 1.84 5.50 -9.77
C ALA A 24 3.18 4.79 -9.98
N THR A 25 4.21 5.25 -9.29
CA THR A 25 5.57 4.68 -9.32
C THR A 25 6.14 4.61 -7.90
N LEU A 26 7.16 3.79 -7.68
CA LEU A 26 7.88 3.77 -6.40
C LEU A 26 8.44 5.14 -6.02
N ALA A 27 9.00 5.87 -6.99
CA ALA A 27 9.51 7.22 -6.75
C ALA A 27 8.40 8.21 -6.35
N HIS A 28 7.20 8.10 -6.93
CA HIS A 28 6.05 8.90 -6.51
C HIS A 28 5.61 8.53 -5.10
N TRP A 29 5.53 7.23 -4.80
CA TRP A 29 5.22 6.74 -3.46
C TRP A 29 6.22 7.26 -2.41
N GLU A 30 7.53 7.15 -2.65
CA GLU A 30 8.58 7.63 -1.75
C GLU A 30 8.45 9.13 -1.46
N ARG A 31 8.26 9.95 -2.49
CA ARG A 31 8.05 11.41 -2.31
C ARG A 31 6.81 11.71 -1.48
N THR A 32 5.73 10.96 -1.69
CA THR A 32 4.49 11.14 -0.94
C THR A 32 4.68 10.75 0.53
N LEU A 33 5.38 9.65 0.79
CA LEU A 33 5.73 9.22 2.14
C LEU A 33 6.63 10.24 2.86
N GLN A 34 7.60 10.83 2.16
CA GLN A 34 8.44 11.90 2.71
C GLN A 34 7.62 13.14 3.12
N ARG A 35 6.60 13.50 2.32
CA ARG A 35 5.67 14.58 2.67
C ARG A 35 4.84 14.25 3.91
N ALA A 36 4.36 13.02 4.04
CA ALA A 36 3.66 12.56 5.23
C ALA A 36 4.54 12.69 6.49
N ASN A 37 5.78 12.22 6.41
CA ASN A 37 6.74 12.29 7.51
C ASN A 37 7.13 13.75 7.84
N ALA A 38 7.23 14.62 6.85
CA ALA A 38 7.46 16.05 7.07
C ALA A 38 6.29 16.71 7.80
N ALA A 39 5.04 16.39 7.42
CA ALA A 39 3.85 16.89 8.08
C ALA A 39 3.78 16.44 9.56
N LEU A 40 4.16 15.18 9.87
CA LEU A 40 4.25 14.71 11.26
C LEU A 40 5.27 15.51 12.07
N ARG A 41 6.46 15.75 11.51
CA ARG A 41 7.50 16.57 12.19
C ARG A 41 7.06 18.03 12.44
N MET A 42 6.14 18.52 11.62
CA MET A 42 5.59 19.89 11.74
C MET A 42 4.31 19.95 12.57
N ASP A 43 3.95 18.85 13.25
CA ASP A 43 2.69 18.72 14.03
C ASP A 43 1.43 19.06 13.21
N GLN A 44 1.38 18.51 11.99
CA GLN A 44 0.27 18.67 11.04
C GLN A 44 -0.42 17.33 10.80
N PRO A 45 -1.15 16.77 11.78
CA PRO A 45 -1.68 15.40 11.70
C PRO A 45 -2.67 15.20 10.57
N VAL A 46 -3.50 16.20 10.25
CA VAL A 46 -4.47 16.14 9.13
C VAL A 46 -3.75 16.00 7.78
N MET A 47 -2.68 16.77 7.58
CA MET A 47 -1.87 16.68 6.36
C MET A 47 -1.10 15.36 6.28
N ALA A 48 -0.57 14.90 7.41
CA ALA A 48 0.11 13.61 7.48
C ALA A 48 -0.82 12.46 7.11
N LEU A 49 -2.04 12.45 7.65
CA LEU A 49 -3.07 11.48 7.32
C LEU A 49 -3.41 11.49 5.82
N ALA A 50 -3.62 12.67 5.23
CA ALA A 50 -3.92 12.81 3.81
C ALA A 50 -2.79 12.26 2.92
N TYR A 51 -1.53 12.56 3.24
CA TYR A 51 -0.38 12.03 2.50
C TYR A 51 -0.19 10.52 2.70
N GLN A 52 -0.45 9.97 3.90
CA GLN A 52 -0.41 8.52 4.11
C GLN A 52 -1.50 7.80 3.32
N GLN A 53 -2.72 8.35 3.26
CA GLN A 53 -3.80 7.81 2.42
C GLN A 53 -3.42 7.85 0.93
N GLN A 54 -2.81 8.93 0.46
CA GLN A 54 -2.33 9.03 -0.91
C GLN A 54 -1.21 8.03 -1.19
N ALA A 55 -0.26 7.86 -0.28
CA ALA A 55 0.81 6.86 -0.39
C ALA A 55 0.25 5.44 -0.49
N LEU A 56 -0.78 5.12 0.30
CA LEU A 56 -1.47 3.82 0.21
C LEU A 56 -2.13 3.60 -1.16
N VAL A 57 -2.81 4.61 -1.70
CA VAL A 57 -3.42 4.51 -3.05
C VAL A 57 -2.37 4.24 -4.12
N ILE A 58 -1.20 4.91 -4.05
CA ILE A 58 -0.09 4.68 -4.98
C ILE A 58 0.46 3.26 -4.79
N ALA A 59 0.70 2.83 -3.55
CA ALA A 59 1.22 1.50 -3.22
C ALA A 59 0.30 0.37 -3.72
N LEU A 60 -1.02 0.52 -3.56
CA LEU A 60 -2.01 -0.42 -4.09
C LEU A 60 -1.92 -0.56 -5.61
N ARG A 61 -1.72 0.54 -6.34
CA ARG A 61 -1.61 0.53 -7.81
C ARG A 61 -0.33 -0.14 -8.28
N ILE A 62 0.83 0.19 -7.68
CA ILE A 62 2.11 -0.42 -8.08
C ILE A 62 2.20 -1.90 -7.71
N ALA A 63 1.52 -2.34 -6.64
CA ALA A 63 1.48 -3.74 -6.25
C ALA A 63 0.59 -4.61 -7.17
N GLN A 64 -0.35 -4.01 -7.90
CA GLN A 64 -1.18 -4.74 -8.88
C GLN A 64 -0.39 -5.21 -10.10
N ASP A 65 0.53 -4.37 -10.60
CA ASP A 65 1.37 -4.65 -11.75
C ASP A 65 2.80 -4.09 -11.50
N PRO A 66 3.57 -4.76 -10.65
CA PRO A 66 4.91 -4.28 -10.30
C PRO A 66 5.85 -4.41 -11.49
N PRO A 67 6.75 -3.43 -11.70
CA PRO A 67 7.83 -3.57 -12.68
C PRO A 67 8.66 -4.82 -12.40
N ALA A 68 9.07 -5.52 -13.45
CA ALA A 68 9.88 -6.73 -13.34
C ALA A 68 11.16 -6.48 -12.52
N GLY A 69 11.42 -7.33 -11.54
CA GLY A 69 12.56 -7.19 -10.62
C GLY A 69 12.35 -6.20 -9.47
N ARG A 70 11.17 -5.56 -9.38
CA ARG A 70 10.82 -4.63 -8.31
C ARG A 70 9.60 -5.10 -7.49
N GLU A 71 9.25 -6.37 -7.61
CA GLU A 71 8.09 -6.97 -6.93
C GLU A 71 8.21 -6.84 -5.41
N ASP A 72 9.39 -7.10 -4.87
CA ASP A 72 9.64 -6.99 -3.43
C ASP A 72 9.48 -5.56 -2.92
N ASP A 73 10.03 -4.58 -3.63
CA ASP A 73 9.90 -3.16 -3.28
C ASP A 73 8.44 -2.69 -3.33
N CYS A 74 7.67 -3.16 -4.32
CA CYS A 74 6.26 -2.80 -4.45
C CYS A 74 5.41 -3.41 -3.33
N ILE A 75 5.69 -4.65 -2.93
CA ILE A 75 5.01 -5.28 -1.79
C ILE A 75 5.45 -4.63 -0.46
N ALA A 76 6.73 -4.29 -0.30
CA ALA A 76 7.21 -3.53 0.84
C ALA A 76 6.48 -2.18 0.96
N ALA A 77 6.33 -1.43 -0.15
CA ALA A 77 5.59 -0.17 -0.18
C ALA A 77 4.12 -0.35 0.25
N LEU A 78 3.48 -1.43 -0.21
CA LEU A 78 2.11 -1.78 0.18
C LEU A 78 1.99 -2.02 1.70
N VAL A 79 2.88 -2.83 2.26
CA VAL A 79 2.89 -3.16 3.70
C VAL A 79 3.18 -1.92 4.54
N VAL A 80 4.25 -1.18 4.22
CA VAL A 80 4.63 0.05 4.93
C VAL A 80 3.49 1.07 4.94
N SER A 81 2.81 1.27 3.80
CA SER A 81 1.69 2.23 3.72
C SER A 81 0.52 1.84 4.60
N HIS A 82 0.16 0.54 4.66
CA HIS A 82 -0.90 0.07 5.55
C HIS A 82 -0.52 0.22 7.02
N LEU A 83 0.69 -0.18 7.40
CA LEU A 83 1.14 -0.13 8.80
C LEU A 83 1.25 1.31 9.29
N ASN A 84 1.84 2.22 8.51
CA ASN A 84 1.93 3.64 8.87
C ASN A 84 0.53 4.27 9.04
N LEU A 85 -0.40 3.94 8.14
CA LEU A 85 -1.77 4.45 8.27
C LEU A 85 -2.48 3.85 9.47
N ALA A 86 -2.28 2.56 9.75
CA ALA A 86 -2.83 1.89 10.93
C ALA A 86 -2.32 2.53 12.24
N ASP A 87 -1.03 2.88 12.31
CA ASP A 87 -0.45 3.57 13.47
C ASP A 87 -1.10 4.94 13.68
N LEU A 88 -1.30 5.73 12.62
CA LEU A 88 -2.02 7.01 12.72
C LEU A 88 -3.47 6.85 13.17
N GLN A 89 -4.15 5.78 12.74
CA GLN A 89 -5.52 5.50 13.18
C GLN A 89 -5.55 5.13 14.68
N VAL A 90 -4.56 4.41 15.19
CA VAL A 90 -4.41 4.14 16.62
C VAL A 90 -4.24 5.45 17.41
N GLU A 91 -3.36 6.34 16.96
CA GLU A 91 -3.14 7.65 17.59
C GLU A 91 -4.40 8.52 17.59
N ALA A 92 -5.21 8.43 16.54
CA ALA A 92 -6.50 9.11 16.42
C ALA A 92 -7.63 8.44 17.22
N GLY A 93 -7.42 7.27 17.83
CA GLY A 93 -8.45 6.49 18.51
C GLY A 93 -9.40 5.74 17.58
N ALA A 94 -9.12 5.69 16.27
CA ALA A 94 -9.89 5.01 15.24
C ALA A 94 -9.48 3.53 15.14
N LEU A 95 -9.81 2.74 16.16
CA LEU A 95 -9.31 1.37 16.33
C LEU A 95 -9.91 0.39 15.31
N GLU A 96 -11.14 0.61 14.89
CA GLU A 96 -11.81 -0.22 13.90
C GLU A 96 -11.12 -0.05 12.52
N GLU A 97 -10.83 1.17 12.11
CA GLU A 97 -10.11 1.49 10.90
C GLU A 97 -8.69 0.89 10.90
N CYS A 98 -8.02 0.93 12.07
CA CYS A 98 -6.74 0.25 12.24
C CYS A 98 -6.86 -1.25 12.01
N THR A 99 -7.86 -1.90 12.62
CA THR A 99 -8.10 -3.34 12.44
C THR A 99 -8.36 -3.69 10.99
N GLN A 100 -9.19 -2.91 10.29
CA GLN A 100 -9.48 -3.12 8.87
C GLN A 100 -8.23 -2.99 7.99
N LEU A 101 -7.36 -2.03 8.24
CA LEU A 101 -6.08 -1.86 7.52
C LEU A 101 -5.16 -3.06 7.70
N LEU A 102 -4.99 -3.53 8.94
CA LEU A 102 -4.14 -4.68 9.25
C LEU A 102 -4.67 -5.97 8.63
N CYS A 103 -5.97 -6.22 8.72
CA CYS A 103 -6.62 -7.38 8.10
C CYS A 103 -6.53 -7.32 6.57
N SER A 104 -6.77 -6.15 5.98
CA SER A 104 -6.75 -5.95 4.54
C SER A 104 -5.38 -6.26 3.92
N VAL A 105 -4.30 -5.72 4.48
CA VAL A 105 -2.96 -5.98 3.94
C VAL A 105 -2.57 -7.45 4.07
N HIS A 106 -2.85 -8.08 5.22
CA HIS A 106 -2.54 -9.49 5.41
C HIS A 106 -3.33 -10.39 4.45
N ALA A 107 -4.64 -10.16 4.31
CA ALA A 107 -5.48 -10.89 3.35
C ALA A 107 -5.01 -10.69 1.90
N THR A 108 -4.58 -9.49 1.53
CA THR A 108 -4.02 -9.20 0.20
C THR A 108 -2.78 -10.04 -0.06
N LEU A 109 -1.85 -10.12 0.90
CA LEU A 109 -0.63 -10.93 0.75
C LEU A 109 -0.95 -12.41 0.64
N LEU A 110 -1.88 -12.93 1.46
CA LEU A 110 -2.33 -14.32 1.35
C LEU A 110 -2.95 -14.62 -0.02
N GLY A 111 -3.75 -13.69 -0.56
CA GLY A 111 -4.31 -13.81 -1.90
C GLY A 111 -3.25 -13.87 -2.99
N LEU A 112 -2.22 -13.01 -2.91
CA LEU A 112 -1.09 -13.02 -3.84
C LEU A 112 -0.28 -14.32 -3.77
N MET A 113 -0.11 -14.88 -2.57
CA MET A 113 0.57 -16.16 -2.38
C MET A 113 -0.19 -17.33 -3.00
N ALA A 114 -1.52 -17.32 -2.92
CA ALA A 114 -2.39 -18.38 -3.41
C ALA A 114 -2.69 -18.27 -4.91
N ASP A 115 -2.50 -17.13 -5.53
CA ASP A 115 -2.81 -16.89 -6.95
C ASP A 115 -1.70 -17.42 -7.84
N GLY A 116 -1.89 -18.66 -8.35
CA GLY A 116 -0.95 -19.32 -9.27
C GLY A 116 -0.79 -18.62 -10.62
N SER A 117 -1.62 -17.64 -10.98
CA SER A 117 -1.49 -16.83 -12.19
C SER A 117 -0.43 -15.73 -12.05
N ARG A 118 -0.03 -15.40 -10.82
CA ARG A 118 0.99 -14.39 -10.53
C ARG A 118 2.39 -14.96 -10.65
N GLY A 119 3.33 -14.12 -11.08
CA GLY A 119 4.74 -14.52 -11.18
C GLY A 119 5.34 -14.94 -9.82
N THR A 120 6.24 -15.91 -9.84
CA THR A 120 6.89 -16.47 -8.64
C THR A 120 7.56 -15.40 -7.78
N ALA A 121 8.18 -14.39 -8.38
CA ALA A 121 8.84 -13.30 -7.66
C ALA A 121 7.84 -12.52 -6.78
N LEU A 122 6.63 -12.25 -7.31
CA LEU A 122 5.58 -11.55 -6.56
C LEU A 122 5.03 -12.43 -5.42
N GLN A 123 4.81 -13.73 -5.67
CA GLN A 123 4.37 -14.68 -4.63
C GLN A 123 5.41 -14.79 -3.50
N GLN A 124 6.69 -14.85 -3.83
CA GLN A 124 7.79 -14.87 -2.86
C GLN A 124 7.89 -13.57 -2.06
N ALA A 125 7.71 -12.42 -2.70
CA ALA A 125 7.64 -11.13 -2.01
C ALA A 125 6.47 -11.10 -1.01
N ALA A 126 5.27 -11.50 -1.44
CA ALA A 126 4.11 -11.58 -0.57
C ALA A 126 4.36 -12.50 0.63
N TRP A 127 4.98 -13.66 0.41
CA TRP A 127 5.32 -14.60 1.48
C TRP A 127 6.33 -14.00 2.49
N ARG A 128 7.37 -13.31 2.03
CA ARG A 128 8.34 -12.64 2.92
C ARG A 128 7.67 -11.61 3.82
N HIS A 129 6.88 -10.72 3.22
CA HIS A 129 6.24 -9.61 3.91
C HIS A 129 5.02 -10.03 4.75
N SER A 130 4.41 -11.21 4.48
CA SER A 130 3.30 -11.72 5.30
C SER A 130 3.68 -11.95 6.76
N ARG A 131 4.94 -12.19 7.07
CA ARG A 131 5.44 -12.33 8.45
C ARG A 131 5.31 -11.03 9.23
N GLU A 132 5.60 -9.90 8.61
CA GLU A 132 5.48 -8.58 9.23
C GLU A 132 4.03 -8.22 9.50
N THR A 133 3.14 -8.45 8.54
CA THR A 133 1.71 -8.20 8.71
C THR A 133 1.07 -9.16 9.73
N HIS A 134 1.49 -10.42 9.76
CA HIS A 134 1.10 -11.37 10.79
C HIS A 134 1.52 -10.87 12.20
N ALA A 135 2.77 -10.46 12.36
CA ALA A 135 3.28 -9.92 13.61
C ALA A 135 2.52 -8.66 14.05
N ALA A 136 2.13 -7.78 13.11
CA ALA A 136 1.32 -6.60 13.39
C ALA A 136 -0.07 -6.97 13.94
N LEU A 137 -0.75 -7.96 13.32
CA LEU A 137 -2.03 -8.47 13.79
C LEU A 137 -1.92 -9.06 15.21
N VAL A 138 -0.89 -9.87 15.47
CA VAL A 138 -0.66 -10.47 16.79
C VAL A 138 -0.41 -9.38 17.84
N ARG A 139 0.42 -8.39 17.56
CA ARG A 139 0.65 -7.25 18.47
C ARG A 139 -0.64 -6.48 18.75
N HIS A 140 -1.47 -6.27 17.73
CA HIS A 140 -2.75 -5.59 17.89
C HIS A 140 -3.68 -6.36 18.85
N VAL A 141 -3.81 -7.67 18.67
CA VAL A 141 -4.59 -8.55 19.58
C VAL A 141 -4.03 -8.52 21.01
N GLN A 142 -2.72 -8.57 21.17
CA GLN A 142 -2.09 -8.51 22.50
C GLN A 142 -2.36 -7.18 23.22
N ALA A 143 -2.39 -6.08 22.49
CA ALA A 143 -2.61 -4.74 23.04
C ALA A 143 -4.10 -4.40 23.26
N ARG A 144 -5.01 -4.96 22.46
CA ARG A 144 -6.42 -4.52 22.39
C ARG A 144 -7.43 -5.63 22.67
N GLY A 145 -7.00 -6.88 22.70
CA GLY A 145 -7.86 -8.05 22.83
C GLY A 145 -8.23 -8.69 21.50
N ALA A 146 -8.94 -9.80 21.57
CA ALA A 146 -9.37 -10.56 20.40
C ALA A 146 -10.39 -9.77 19.56
N HIS A 147 -10.26 -9.88 18.23
CA HIS A 147 -11.20 -9.31 17.27
C HIS A 147 -11.60 -10.38 16.25
N PRO A 148 -12.91 -10.53 15.91
CA PRO A 148 -13.39 -11.59 15.04
C PRO A 148 -12.75 -11.56 13.64
N ASP A 149 -12.56 -10.39 13.04
CA ASP A 149 -11.95 -10.26 11.71
C ASP A 149 -10.47 -10.67 11.73
N ILE A 150 -9.73 -10.32 12.79
CA ILE A 150 -8.34 -10.75 12.94
C ILE A 150 -8.28 -12.26 13.11
N THR A 151 -9.16 -12.83 13.91
CA THR A 151 -9.24 -14.29 14.09
C THR A 151 -9.51 -15.00 12.76
N ALA A 152 -10.43 -14.46 11.96
CA ALA A 152 -10.78 -15.02 10.65
C ALA A 152 -9.59 -14.96 9.67
N VAL A 153 -8.90 -13.81 9.58
CA VAL A 153 -7.78 -13.67 8.64
C VAL A 153 -6.56 -14.50 9.05
N LEU A 154 -6.30 -14.66 10.34
CA LEU A 154 -5.23 -15.53 10.83
C LEU A 154 -5.55 -17.02 10.63
N ALA A 155 -6.82 -17.42 10.73
CA ALA A 155 -7.25 -18.78 10.40
C ALA A 155 -7.08 -19.09 8.91
N ALA A 156 -7.41 -18.14 8.02
CA ALA A 156 -7.19 -18.28 6.58
C ALA A 156 -5.71 -18.45 6.22
N ALA A 157 -4.81 -17.77 6.92
CA ALA A 157 -3.36 -17.90 6.74
C ALA A 157 -2.89 -19.35 6.96
N SER A 158 -3.41 -20.03 7.97
CA SER A 158 -3.04 -21.43 8.27
C SER A 158 -3.43 -22.38 7.12
N GLY A 159 -4.55 -22.14 6.44
CA GLY A 159 -4.98 -22.90 5.27
C GLY A 159 -4.07 -22.71 4.05
N VAL A 160 -3.67 -21.48 3.77
CA VAL A 160 -2.78 -21.15 2.63
C VAL A 160 -1.39 -21.77 2.82
N LEU A 161 -0.83 -21.69 4.03
CA LEU A 161 0.48 -22.26 4.35
C LEU A 161 0.50 -23.78 4.27
N GLN A 162 -0.59 -24.46 4.61
CA GLN A 162 -0.72 -25.93 4.49
C GLN A 162 -0.88 -26.36 3.02
N GLY A 163 -1.59 -25.59 2.19
CA GLY A 163 -1.76 -25.88 0.77
C GLY A 163 -0.49 -25.71 -0.06
N ALA A 164 0.42 -24.81 0.37
CA ALA A 164 1.71 -24.59 -0.31
C ALA A 164 2.77 -25.66 0.00
N ALA A 165 2.50 -26.57 0.95
CA ALA A 165 3.42 -27.64 1.36
C ALA A 165 3.18 -28.97 0.61
N HIS A 166 2.24 -29.00 -0.32
CA HIS A 166 1.91 -30.13 -1.21
C HIS A 166 2.13 -29.75 -2.67
#